data_dff041b824079cd2a632b004ea5c9f0c
#
_entry.id   dff041b824079cd2a632b004ea5c9f0c
#
_cell.length_a   1.000
_cell.length_b   1.000
_cell.length_c   1.000
_cell.angle_alpha   90.00
_cell.angle_beta   90.00
_cell.angle_gamma   90.00
#
_symmetry.space_group_name_H-M   'P 1'
#
loop_
_entity.id
_entity.type
_entity.pdbx_description
1 polymer ?
#
loop_
_entity_poly.entity_id
_entity_poly.type
_entity_poly.pdbx_seq_one_letter_code
_entity_poly.pdbx_strand_id
1 'polypeptide(L)'
;MNGEDMFKKIMSGEDQSILGDIARSGLALLSKGYEKAVTMRNSKFDAHKGVEKVSVPVISVGNITAGGTGKTPMVRLICDILGQKGFHPTVLSRGYRAKDNSQNIIISKHGSILVEPEESGDEAWLLAKVLPKSSVIIGRKRVDSAHIAIDELGADYLVMDDGFQHRALYRDKDIVLIDASNPFGYEHVLPRGLLREPLHGLERASIIVLTKVDQVDPGMVSALK
;
A
#
# COMPACT_ATOMS: atom_id res chain seq x y z
N MET A 1 15.18 -22.23 -13.87
CA MET A 1 14.94 -20.77 -13.73
C MET A 1 13.47 -20.60 -13.41
N ASN A 2 13.14 -19.94 -12.29
CA ASN A 2 11.75 -19.77 -11.90
C ASN A 2 11.11 -18.71 -12.84
N GLY A 3 9.81 -18.84 -13.15
CA GLY A 3 9.11 -17.89 -14.04
C GLY A 3 9.19 -16.43 -13.58
N GLU A 4 9.27 -16.21 -12.26
CA GLU A 4 9.46 -14.87 -11.67
C GLU A 4 10.83 -14.26 -12.01
N ASP A 5 11.89 -15.07 -12.01
CA ASP A 5 13.25 -14.59 -12.34
C ASP A 5 13.35 -14.22 -13.82
N MET A 6 12.71 -15.00 -14.69
CA MET A 6 12.64 -14.69 -16.11
C MET A 6 11.86 -13.38 -16.36
N PHE A 7 10.73 -13.20 -15.66
CA PHE A 7 9.94 -11.98 -15.78
C PHE A 7 10.70 -10.74 -15.30
N LYS A 8 11.45 -10.85 -14.18
CA LYS A 8 12.32 -9.78 -13.67
C LYS A 8 13.40 -9.40 -14.68
N LYS A 9 14.07 -10.37 -15.31
CA LYS A 9 15.07 -10.12 -16.36
C LYS A 9 14.51 -9.43 -17.59
N ILE A 10 13.28 -9.78 -17.98
CA ILE A 10 12.60 -9.07 -19.07
C ILE A 10 12.30 -7.63 -18.67
N MET A 11 11.79 -7.39 -17.46
CA MET A 11 11.46 -6.05 -16.97
C MET A 11 12.69 -5.17 -16.77
N SER A 12 13.80 -5.73 -16.22
CA SER A 12 15.05 -4.99 -15.99
C SER A 12 15.81 -4.68 -17.28
N GLY A 13 15.50 -5.39 -18.38
CA GLY A 13 16.25 -5.27 -19.64
C GLY A 13 17.53 -6.13 -19.69
N GLU A 14 17.75 -7.00 -18.69
CA GLU A 14 18.88 -7.93 -18.70
C GLU A 14 18.75 -9.02 -19.75
N ASP A 15 17.52 -9.40 -20.12
CA ASP A 15 17.27 -10.30 -21.24
C ASP A 15 17.37 -9.56 -22.57
N GLN A 16 18.51 -9.67 -23.23
CA GLN A 16 18.81 -9.04 -24.53
C GLN A 16 18.45 -9.94 -25.72
N SER A 17 17.71 -11.03 -25.51
CA SER A 17 17.24 -11.88 -26.59
C SER A 17 16.15 -11.19 -27.41
N ILE A 18 16.02 -11.61 -28.70
CA ILE A 18 14.94 -11.12 -29.58
C ILE A 18 13.56 -11.38 -28.95
N LEU A 19 13.38 -12.52 -28.28
CA LEU A 19 12.14 -12.86 -27.57
C LEU A 19 11.91 -11.92 -26.38
N GLY A 20 12.97 -11.57 -25.64
CA GLY A 20 12.93 -10.58 -24.56
C GLY A 20 12.51 -9.19 -25.07
N ASP A 21 13.02 -8.76 -26.23
CA ASP A 21 12.64 -7.48 -26.86
C ASP A 21 11.18 -7.45 -27.31
N ILE A 22 10.72 -8.54 -27.93
CA ILE A 22 9.31 -8.67 -28.34
C ILE A 22 8.41 -8.64 -27.08
N ALA A 23 8.77 -9.40 -26.04
CA ALA A 23 8.01 -9.41 -24.80
C ALA A 23 7.96 -8.03 -24.15
N ARG A 24 9.09 -7.30 -24.06
CA ARG A 24 9.17 -5.94 -23.54
C ARG A 24 8.27 -4.97 -24.31
N SER A 25 8.30 -5.07 -25.65
CA SER A 25 7.48 -4.22 -26.51
C SER A 25 5.98 -4.46 -26.30
N GLY A 26 5.57 -5.74 -26.18
CA GLY A 26 4.19 -6.11 -25.85
C GLY A 26 3.77 -5.61 -24.46
N LEU A 27 4.61 -5.79 -23.45
CA LEU A 27 4.36 -5.29 -22.10
C LEU A 27 4.28 -3.76 -22.08
N ALA A 28 5.11 -3.05 -22.85
CA ALA A 28 5.08 -1.58 -22.94
C ALA A 28 3.76 -1.07 -23.54
N LEU A 29 3.20 -1.77 -24.53
CA LEU A 29 1.89 -1.42 -25.09
C LEU A 29 0.77 -1.61 -24.06
N LEU A 30 0.78 -2.72 -23.30
CA LEU A 30 -0.17 -2.97 -22.22
C LEU A 30 -0.05 -1.93 -21.10
N SER A 31 1.17 -1.52 -20.77
CA SER A 31 1.43 -0.48 -19.75
C SER A 31 0.82 0.86 -20.12
N LYS A 32 0.85 1.27 -21.39
CA LYS A 32 0.19 2.52 -21.84
C LYS A 32 -1.32 2.47 -21.58
N GLY A 33 -1.96 1.32 -21.82
CA GLY A 33 -3.38 1.13 -21.51
C GLY A 33 -3.67 1.22 -20.01
N TYR A 34 -2.83 0.54 -19.20
CA TYR A 34 -2.92 0.57 -17.73
C TYR A 34 -2.71 1.99 -17.19
N GLU A 35 -1.67 2.69 -17.66
CA GLU A 35 -1.37 4.07 -17.26
C GLU A 35 -2.54 5.01 -17.53
N LYS A 36 -3.13 4.93 -18.73
CA LYS A 36 -4.31 5.72 -19.10
C LYS A 36 -5.48 5.45 -18.16
N ALA A 37 -5.76 4.18 -17.84
CA ALA A 37 -6.84 3.80 -16.93
C ALA A 37 -6.59 4.34 -15.50
N VAL A 38 -5.36 4.22 -14.99
CA VAL A 38 -4.98 4.73 -13.67
C VAL A 38 -5.05 6.27 -13.63
N THR A 39 -4.56 6.95 -14.67
CA THR A 39 -4.61 8.41 -14.76
C THR A 39 -6.05 8.92 -14.80
N MET A 40 -6.93 8.29 -15.59
CA MET A 40 -8.36 8.64 -15.61
C MET A 40 -9.03 8.44 -14.25
N ARG A 41 -8.71 7.33 -13.56
CA ARG A 41 -9.20 7.09 -12.19
C ARG A 41 -8.70 8.17 -11.23
N ASN A 42 -7.41 8.50 -11.29
CA ASN A 42 -6.79 9.47 -10.40
C ASN A 42 -7.35 10.88 -10.63
N SER A 43 -7.54 11.30 -11.88
CA SER A 43 -8.14 12.62 -12.22
C SER A 43 -9.54 12.79 -11.62
N LYS A 44 -10.33 11.71 -11.51
CA LYS A 44 -11.63 11.75 -10.83
C LYS A 44 -11.47 12.13 -9.35
N PHE A 45 -10.48 11.56 -8.67
CA PHE A 45 -10.21 11.86 -7.26
C PHE A 45 -9.53 13.22 -7.08
N ASP A 46 -8.71 13.67 -8.03
CA ASP A 46 -8.13 15.02 -8.02
C ASP A 46 -9.23 16.09 -8.09
N ALA A 47 -10.32 15.80 -8.80
CA ALA A 47 -11.53 16.62 -8.80
C ALA A 47 -12.43 16.41 -7.57
N HIS A 48 -11.93 15.77 -6.50
CA HIS A 48 -12.66 15.44 -5.27
C HIS A 48 -13.95 14.61 -5.46
N LYS A 49 -14.13 13.96 -6.61
CA LYS A 49 -15.31 13.15 -6.89
C LYS A 49 -15.18 11.76 -6.26
N GLY A 50 -16.10 11.44 -5.34
CA GLY A 50 -16.12 10.15 -4.63
C GLY A 50 -15.02 10.01 -3.58
N VAL A 51 -14.59 11.13 -3.00
CA VAL A 51 -13.72 11.19 -1.82
C VAL A 51 -14.59 11.51 -0.62
N GLU A 52 -14.55 10.67 0.38
CA GLU A 52 -15.27 10.85 1.65
C GLU A 52 -14.29 11.17 2.77
N LYS A 53 -14.65 12.16 3.60
CA LYS A 53 -13.89 12.56 4.78
C LYS A 53 -14.63 12.11 6.03
N VAL A 54 -13.92 11.46 6.94
CA VAL A 54 -14.43 11.03 8.24
C VAL A 54 -14.06 12.01 9.34
N SER A 55 -14.63 11.83 10.53
CA SER A 55 -14.48 12.73 11.67
C SER A 55 -13.13 12.66 12.39
N VAL A 56 -12.33 11.61 12.14
CA VAL A 56 -11.03 11.40 12.77
C VAL A 56 -9.90 11.49 11.75
N PRO A 57 -8.66 11.81 12.17
CA PRO A 57 -7.51 11.87 11.26
C PRO A 57 -7.20 10.51 10.62
N VAL A 58 -6.85 10.55 9.33
CA VAL A 58 -6.48 9.38 8.54
C VAL A 58 -5.04 9.50 8.05
N ILE A 59 -4.21 8.53 8.41
CA ILE A 59 -2.84 8.38 7.95
C ILE A 59 -2.79 7.19 6.99
N SER A 60 -2.34 7.42 5.77
CA SER A 60 -2.13 6.34 4.80
C SER A 60 -0.66 5.94 4.77
N VAL A 61 -0.40 4.65 4.86
CA VAL A 61 0.91 4.04 4.61
C VAL A 61 0.80 3.24 3.33
N GLY A 62 1.64 3.54 2.37
CA GLY A 62 1.59 2.86 1.09
C GLY A 62 2.91 2.93 0.33
N ASN A 63 2.88 2.49 -0.90
CA ASN A 63 4.01 2.55 -1.81
C ASN A 63 3.53 2.75 -3.24
N ILE A 64 4.44 3.12 -4.13
CA ILE A 64 4.15 3.35 -5.54
C ILE A 64 4.48 2.14 -6.43
N THR A 65 5.28 1.19 -5.93
CA THR A 65 5.70 0.00 -6.65
C THR A 65 4.99 -1.26 -6.15
N ALA A 66 4.84 -2.28 -6.98
CA ALA A 66 4.47 -3.61 -6.54
C ALA A 66 5.67 -4.25 -5.81
N GLY A 67 5.41 -4.96 -4.71
CA GLY A 67 6.44 -5.65 -3.92
C GLY A 67 6.45 -5.27 -2.45
N GLY A 68 7.33 -5.91 -1.69
CA GLY A 68 7.52 -5.71 -0.25
C GLY A 68 8.42 -4.51 0.05
N THR A 69 7.83 -3.36 0.38
CA THR A 69 8.53 -2.11 0.69
C THR A 69 8.62 -1.80 2.18
N GLY A 70 8.24 -2.74 3.07
CA GLY A 70 8.30 -2.51 4.51
C GLY A 70 7.07 -1.79 5.09
N LYS A 71 5.89 -1.91 4.47
CA LYS A 71 4.65 -1.27 4.96
C LYS A 71 4.27 -1.71 6.36
N THR A 72 4.24 -3.00 6.65
CA THR A 72 3.82 -3.54 7.96
C THR A 72 4.66 -3.01 9.13
N PRO A 73 6.00 -2.98 9.07
CA PRO A 73 6.82 -2.31 10.09
C PRO A 73 6.49 -0.83 10.27
N MET A 74 6.21 -0.10 9.20
CA MET A 74 5.85 1.32 9.26
C MET A 74 4.47 1.53 9.90
N VAL A 75 3.48 0.74 9.51
CA VAL A 75 2.13 0.76 10.13
C VAL A 75 2.26 0.51 11.64
N ARG A 76 3.05 -0.50 12.04
CA ARG A 76 3.32 -0.78 13.45
C ARG A 76 3.96 0.41 14.16
N LEU A 77 5.01 1.01 13.58
CA LEU A 77 5.68 2.16 14.16
C LEU A 77 4.71 3.33 14.41
N ILE A 78 3.84 3.62 13.44
CA ILE A 78 2.84 4.69 13.58
C ILE A 78 1.83 4.36 14.66
N CYS A 79 1.31 3.13 14.71
CA CYS A 79 0.39 2.69 15.73
C CYS A 79 1.02 2.75 17.14
N ASP A 80 2.28 2.34 17.27
CA ASP A 80 3.02 2.40 18.54
C ASP A 80 3.21 3.86 19.00
N ILE A 81 3.56 4.78 18.10
CA ILE A 81 3.70 6.21 18.40
C ILE A 81 2.36 6.81 18.86
N LEU A 82 1.28 6.50 18.16
CA LEU A 82 -0.06 6.98 18.52
C LEU A 82 -0.50 6.41 19.86
N GLY A 83 -0.32 5.11 20.09
CA GLY A 83 -0.65 4.44 21.34
C GLY A 83 0.15 4.97 22.54
N GLN A 84 1.44 5.34 22.36
CA GLN A 84 2.25 5.98 23.40
C GLN A 84 1.73 7.38 23.78
N LYS A 85 1.04 8.05 22.88
CA LYS A 85 0.39 9.35 23.11
C LYS A 85 -1.03 9.22 23.68
N GLY A 86 -1.50 8.00 23.93
CA GLY A 86 -2.83 7.73 24.50
C GLY A 86 -3.96 7.63 23.49
N PHE A 87 -3.63 7.60 22.18
CA PHE A 87 -4.63 7.41 21.12
C PHE A 87 -4.96 5.93 20.90
N HIS A 88 -6.13 5.68 20.31
CA HIS A 88 -6.64 4.34 19.95
C HIS A 88 -6.65 4.17 18.42
N PRO A 89 -5.49 3.91 17.77
CA PRO A 89 -5.45 3.77 16.33
C PRO A 89 -6.12 2.47 15.87
N THR A 90 -6.90 2.56 14.80
CA THR A 90 -7.44 1.39 14.10
C THR A 90 -6.84 1.29 12.71
N VAL A 91 -6.30 0.11 12.39
CA VAL A 91 -5.72 -0.17 11.08
C VAL A 91 -6.80 -0.67 10.13
N LEU A 92 -6.88 -0.02 8.95
CA LEU A 92 -7.74 -0.41 7.85
C LEU A 92 -6.92 -1.15 6.80
N SER A 93 -7.14 -2.47 6.63
CA SER A 93 -6.47 -3.28 5.63
C SER A 93 -7.46 -3.89 4.62
N ARG A 94 -6.97 -4.33 3.45
CA ARG A 94 -7.83 -4.84 2.37
C ARG A 94 -8.39 -6.24 2.65
N GLY A 95 -7.69 -7.02 3.49
CA GLY A 95 -8.03 -8.42 3.68
C GLY A 95 -7.69 -9.26 2.44
N TYR A 96 -6.47 -9.11 1.94
CA TYR A 96 -5.99 -9.94 0.83
C TYR A 96 -6.04 -11.43 1.24
N ARG A 97 -6.69 -12.28 0.41
CA ARG A 97 -6.94 -13.71 0.67
C ARG A 97 -7.88 -14.03 1.84
N ALA A 98 -8.62 -13.07 2.39
CA ALA A 98 -9.71 -13.38 3.30
C ALA A 98 -10.77 -14.26 2.60
N LYS A 99 -11.39 -15.17 3.36
CA LYS A 99 -12.38 -16.12 2.85
C LYS A 99 -13.60 -15.42 2.25
N ASP A 100 -14.03 -14.31 2.85
CA ASP A 100 -15.08 -13.46 2.34
C ASP A 100 -14.61 -11.99 2.34
N ASN A 101 -14.39 -11.44 1.15
CA ASN A 101 -13.99 -10.04 0.94
C ASN A 101 -15.19 -9.12 0.67
N SER A 102 -16.42 -9.61 0.76
CA SER A 102 -17.64 -8.83 0.51
C SER A 102 -18.03 -7.99 1.71
N GLN A 103 -17.67 -8.41 2.92
CA GLN A 103 -18.00 -7.77 4.20
C GLN A 103 -16.77 -7.19 4.88
N ASN A 104 -17.00 -6.22 5.79
CA ASN A 104 -15.98 -5.76 6.71
C ASN A 104 -15.86 -6.76 7.87
N ILE A 105 -14.63 -7.15 8.23
CA ILE A 105 -14.36 -8.08 9.34
C ILE A 105 -13.44 -7.39 10.35
N ILE A 106 -13.87 -7.31 11.60
CA ILE A 106 -13.05 -6.85 12.71
C ILE A 106 -12.14 -8.00 13.11
N ILE A 107 -10.83 -7.86 12.86
CA ILE A 107 -9.82 -8.88 13.16
C ILE A 107 -9.42 -8.82 14.64
N SER A 108 -9.21 -7.59 15.13
CA SER A 108 -8.89 -7.37 16.54
C SER A 108 -9.51 -6.08 17.05
N LYS A 109 -9.81 -6.08 18.35
CA LYS A 109 -10.25 -4.90 19.11
C LYS A 109 -9.30 -4.66 20.26
N HIS A 110 -8.63 -3.49 20.25
CA HIS A 110 -7.64 -3.09 21.27
C HIS A 110 -6.61 -4.20 21.55
N GLY A 111 -6.12 -4.87 20.49
CA GLY A 111 -5.16 -5.96 20.56
C GLY A 111 -5.74 -7.36 20.83
N SER A 112 -6.99 -7.47 21.24
CA SER A 112 -7.66 -8.78 21.39
C SER A 112 -8.09 -9.28 20.01
N ILE A 113 -7.56 -10.43 19.59
CA ILE A 113 -7.91 -11.07 18.30
C ILE A 113 -9.29 -11.72 18.44
N LEU A 114 -10.16 -11.50 17.46
CA LEU A 114 -11.56 -11.91 17.46
C LEU A 114 -11.90 -12.99 16.42
N VAL A 115 -11.00 -13.25 15.48
CA VAL A 115 -11.20 -14.18 14.37
C VAL A 115 -9.98 -15.05 14.14
N GLU A 116 -10.18 -16.21 13.53
CA GLU A 116 -9.10 -17.12 13.15
C GLU A 116 -8.44 -16.71 11.81
N PRO A 117 -7.21 -17.18 11.52
CA PRO A 117 -6.48 -16.85 10.30
C PRO A 117 -7.24 -17.20 9.03
N GLU A 118 -8.02 -18.31 9.05
CA GLU A 118 -8.80 -18.80 7.92
C GLU A 118 -9.89 -17.82 7.46
N GLU A 119 -10.39 -16.99 8.37
CA GLU A 119 -11.42 -15.99 8.08
C GLU A 119 -10.83 -14.69 7.56
N SER A 120 -9.74 -14.24 8.18
CA SER A 120 -9.11 -12.93 7.93
C SER A 120 -8.08 -12.93 6.81
N GLY A 121 -7.52 -14.10 6.50
CA GLY A 121 -6.29 -14.25 5.74
C GLY A 121 -5.03 -13.99 6.59
N ASP A 122 -3.97 -14.71 6.28
CA ASP A 122 -2.73 -14.74 7.08
C ASP A 122 -2.12 -13.36 7.31
N GLU A 123 -2.12 -12.50 6.28
CA GLU A 123 -1.46 -11.18 6.32
C GLU A 123 -2.16 -10.25 7.32
N ALA A 124 -3.49 -10.19 7.30
CA ALA A 124 -4.27 -9.34 8.19
C ALA A 124 -4.23 -9.85 9.64
N TRP A 125 -4.22 -11.16 9.82
CA TRP A 125 -4.10 -11.79 11.13
C TRP A 125 -2.72 -11.56 11.76
N LEU A 126 -1.65 -11.72 10.97
CA LEU A 126 -0.30 -11.40 11.40
C LEU A 126 -0.16 -9.92 11.75
N LEU A 127 -0.78 -9.03 10.96
CA LEU A 127 -0.81 -7.60 11.26
C LEU A 127 -1.47 -7.35 12.62
N ALA A 128 -2.61 -7.99 12.92
CA ALA A 128 -3.27 -7.86 14.22
C ALA A 128 -2.40 -8.36 15.38
N LYS A 129 -1.66 -9.46 15.19
CA LYS A 129 -0.72 -9.98 16.21
C LYS A 129 0.43 -9.05 16.55
N VAL A 130 0.93 -8.30 15.57
CA VAL A 130 2.05 -7.35 15.80
C VAL A 130 1.58 -5.99 16.30
N LEU A 131 0.27 -5.80 16.48
CA LEU A 131 -0.37 -4.56 16.93
C LEU A 131 -1.16 -4.74 18.24
N PRO A 132 -0.49 -5.04 19.39
CA PRO A 132 -1.16 -5.45 20.60
C PRO A 132 -1.99 -4.35 21.29
N LYS A 133 -1.93 -3.11 20.83
CA LYS A 133 -2.67 -1.96 21.41
C LYS A 133 -3.61 -1.30 20.40
N SER A 134 -3.72 -1.83 19.18
CA SER A 134 -4.53 -1.26 18.12
C SER A 134 -5.64 -2.21 17.72
N SER A 135 -6.66 -1.67 17.09
CA SER A 135 -7.68 -2.49 16.43
C SER A 135 -7.31 -2.69 14.97
N VAL A 136 -7.75 -3.79 14.36
CA VAL A 136 -7.56 -4.09 12.94
C VAL A 136 -8.88 -4.48 12.33
N ILE A 137 -9.25 -3.84 11.23
CA ILE A 137 -10.43 -4.17 10.43
C ILE A 137 -10.02 -4.35 8.97
N ILE A 138 -10.56 -5.38 8.34
CA ILE A 138 -10.42 -5.58 6.90
C ILE A 138 -11.72 -5.27 6.18
N GLY A 139 -11.60 -4.75 4.96
CA GLY A 139 -12.74 -4.51 4.10
C GLY A 139 -12.31 -3.97 2.74
N ARG A 140 -13.08 -4.28 1.72
CA ARG A 140 -12.81 -3.83 0.36
C ARG A 140 -13.03 -2.33 0.20
N LYS A 141 -14.07 -1.79 0.85
CA LYS A 141 -14.38 -0.36 0.88
C LYS A 141 -13.87 0.25 2.18
N ARG A 142 -12.73 0.94 2.13
CA ARG A 142 -12.11 1.56 3.31
C ARG A 142 -12.97 2.60 4.00
N VAL A 143 -13.89 3.21 3.26
CA VAL A 143 -14.87 4.18 3.80
C VAL A 143 -15.79 3.47 4.79
N ASP A 144 -16.39 2.34 4.38
CA ASP A 144 -17.28 1.56 5.26
C ASP A 144 -16.50 1.04 6.49
N SER A 145 -15.26 0.55 6.28
CA SER A 145 -14.38 0.14 7.37
C SER A 145 -14.04 1.28 8.32
N ALA A 146 -13.91 2.52 7.81
CA ALA A 146 -13.60 3.69 8.62
C ALA A 146 -14.77 4.05 9.55
N HIS A 147 -16.00 4.01 9.06
CA HIS A 147 -17.19 4.24 9.89
C HIS A 147 -17.30 3.19 11.00
N ILE A 148 -17.17 1.90 10.67
CA ILE A 148 -17.20 0.83 11.68
C ILE A 148 -16.08 1.05 12.72
N ALA A 149 -14.87 1.42 12.29
CA ALA A 149 -13.76 1.69 13.19
C ALA A 149 -14.06 2.83 14.17
N ILE A 150 -14.71 3.89 13.72
CA ILE A 150 -15.09 5.03 14.56
C ILE A 150 -16.24 4.64 15.51
N ASP A 151 -17.31 4.08 14.97
CA ASP A 151 -18.57 3.89 15.68
C ASP A 151 -18.52 2.70 16.65
N GLU A 152 -17.84 1.59 16.28
CA GLU A 152 -17.85 0.35 17.07
C GLU A 152 -16.54 0.10 17.82
N LEU A 153 -15.39 0.58 17.30
CA LEU A 153 -14.08 0.36 17.91
C LEU A 153 -13.56 1.60 18.67
N GLY A 154 -14.26 2.74 18.56
CA GLY A 154 -13.86 3.99 19.21
C GLY A 154 -12.52 4.54 18.70
N ALA A 155 -12.24 4.36 17.41
CA ALA A 155 -11.01 4.83 16.79
C ALA A 155 -10.96 6.35 16.82
N ASP A 156 -9.86 6.92 17.30
CA ASP A 156 -9.54 8.34 17.25
C ASP A 156 -8.48 8.68 16.20
N TYR A 157 -7.85 7.65 15.62
CA TYR A 157 -6.98 7.70 14.45
C TYR A 157 -7.20 6.47 13.56
N LEU A 158 -7.17 6.67 12.26
CA LEU A 158 -7.19 5.60 11.27
C LEU A 158 -5.84 5.50 10.57
N VAL A 159 -5.30 4.29 10.45
CA VAL A 159 -4.07 4.00 9.74
C VAL A 159 -4.38 3.04 8.59
N MET A 160 -4.27 3.52 7.35
CA MET A 160 -4.52 2.69 6.17
C MET A 160 -3.26 1.91 5.80
N ASP A 161 -3.35 0.59 5.83
CA ASP A 161 -2.33 -0.30 5.28
C ASP A 161 -2.55 -0.46 3.77
N ASP A 162 -1.47 -0.28 2.99
CA ASP A 162 -1.48 -0.24 1.52
C ASP A 162 -2.50 0.77 0.95
N GLY A 163 -2.52 1.98 1.55
CA GLY A 163 -3.56 2.97 1.33
C GLY A 163 -3.32 3.94 0.16
N PHE A 164 -2.12 4.08 -0.38
CA PHE A 164 -1.74 5.16 -1.29
C PHE A 164 -2.61 5.24 -2.55
N GLN A 165 -2.98 4.10 -3.16
CA GLN A 165 -3.87 4.04 -4.32
C GLN A 165 -5.36 4.06 -3.94
N HIS A 166 -5.71 3.95 -2.64
CA HIS A 166 -7.10 3.91 -2.20
C HIS A 166 -7.62 5.30 -1.85
N ARG A 167 -7.96 6.08 -2.88
CA ARG A 167 -8.24 7.51 -2.80
C ARG A 167 -9.67 7.88 -2.41
N ALA A 168 -10.57 6.90 -2.26
CA ALA A 168 -11.97 7.15 -1.91
C ALA A 168 -12.15 7.64 -0.46
N LEU A 169 -11.27 7.25 0.47
CA LEU A 169 -11.20 7.81 1.82
C LEU A 169 -10.19 8.97 1.82
N TYR A 170 -10.58 10.14 2.34
CA TYR A 170 -9.69 11.28 2.51
C TYR A 170 -8.55 10.93 3.48
N ARG A 171 -7.33 11.37 3.19
CA ARG A 171 -6.15 11.18 4.05
C ARG A 171 -5.61 12.52 4.44
N ASP A 172 -5.36 12.69 5.74
CA ASP A 172 -4.70 13.87 6.28
C ASP A 172 -3.18 13.82 6.06
N LYS A 173 -2.61 12.59 6.03
CA LYS A 173 -1.22 12.33 5.70
C LYS A 173 -1.08 11.08 4.83
N ASP A 174 -0.32 11.21 3.75
CA ASP A 174 0.12 10.08 2.93
C ASP A 174 1.63 9.84 3.16
N ILE A 175 1.98 8.69 3.74
CA ILE A 175 3.36 8.23 3.93
C ILE A 175 3.66 7.19 2.86
N VAL A 176 4.61 7.49 1.99
CA VAL A 176 4.98 6.63 0.86
C VAL A 176 6.36 6.03 1.09
N LEU A 177 6.41 4.70 1.08
CA LEU A 177 7.66 3.97 1.21
C LEU A 177 8.24 3.68 -0.17
N ILE A 178 9.53 3.97 -0.31
CA ILE A 178 10.32 3.68 -1.51
C ILE A 178 11.44 2.73 -1.14
N ASP A 179 11.47 1.57 -1.77
CA ASP A 179 12.54 0.59 -1.65
C ASP A 179 13.78 1.09 -2.38
N ALA A 180 14.85 1.41 -1.65
CA ALA A 180 16.07 1.95 -2.23
C ALA A 180 16.75 1.00 -3.22
N SER A 181 16.50 -0.32 -3.14
CA SER A 181 17.08 -1.30 -4.06
C SER A 181 16.42 -1.28 -5.46
N ASN A 182 15.17 -0.82 -5.56
CA ASN A 182 14.47 -0.60 -6.84
C ASN A 182 13.41 0.49 -6.67
N PRO A 183 13.82 1.77 -6.53
CA PRO A 183 12.96 2.86 -6.08
C PRO A 183 11.80 3.16 -7.03
N PHE A 184 12.01 2.97 -8.33
CA PHE A 184 11.06 3.35 -9.36
C PHE A 184 10.58 2.17 -10.22
N GLY A 185 10.78 0.93 -9.75
CA GLY A 185 10.17 -0.25 -10.36
C GLY A 185 10.45 -0.41 -11.85
N TYR A 186 11.73 -0.26 -12.25
CA TYR A 186 12.18 -0.24 -13.65
C TYR A 186 11.58 0.92 -14.48
N GLU A 187 11.16 2.01 -13.83
CA GLU A 187 10.66 3.26 -14.43
C GLU A 187 9.40 3.11 -15.30
N HIS A 188 8.74 1.97 -15.22
CA HIS A 188 7.53 1.68 -15.99
C HIS A 188 6.38 1.24 -15.09
N VAL A 189 5.17 1.63 -15.47
CA VAL A 189 3.98 1.09 -14.82
C VAL A 189 3.75 -0.38 -15.20
N LEU A 190 2.97 -1.08 -14.38
CA LEU A 190 2.54 -2.44 -14.67
C LEU A 190 1.92 -2.54 -16.07
N PRO A 191 2.16 -3.65 -16.81
CA PRO A 191 3.00 -4.79 -16.46
C PRO A 191 4.46 -4.70 -16.97
N ARG A 192 4.89 -3.59 -17.64
CA ARG A 192 6.26 -3.43 -18.16
C ARG A 192 7.29 -3.22 -17.04
N GLY A 193 6.89 -2.63 -15.94
CA GLY A 193 7.67 -2.45 -14.73
C GLY A 193 6.81 -2.72 -13.51
N LEU A 194 7.20 -2.16 -12.36
CA LEU A 194 6.54 -2.42 -11.07
C LEU A 194 5.73 -1.22 -10.56
N LEU A 195 5.70 -0.08 -11.26
CA LEU A 195 4.93 1.06 -10.80
C LEU A 195 3.42 0.77 -10.88
N ARG A 196 2.72 0.99 -9.77
CA ARG A 196 1.25 0.88 -9.66
C ARG A 196 0.53 2.09 -10.25
N GLU A 197 1.25 3.19 -10.39
CA GLU A 197 0.80 4.45 -10.99
C GLU A 197 2.03 5.27 -11.45
N PRO A 198 1.87 6.27 -12.32
CA PRO A 198 2.97 7.12 -12.76
C PRO A 198 3.65 7.86 -11.61
N LEU A 199 4.95 8.18 -11.76
CA LEU A 199 5.78 8.81 -10.72
C LEU A 199 5.24 10.14 -10.21
N HIS A 200 4.55 10.93 -11.04
CA HIS A 200 3.91 12.17 -10.60
C HIS A 200 2.87 11.93 -9.47
N GLY A 201 2.40 10.69 -9.29
CA GLY A 201 1.59 10.32 -8.14
C GLY A 201 2.27 10.57 -6.80
N LEU A 202 3.62 10.61 -6.74
CA LEU A 202 4.38 10.93 -5.53
C LEU A 202 4.16 12.36 -5.02
N GLU A 203 3.70 13.28 -5.86
CA GLU A 203 3.36 14.67 -5.46
C GLU A 203 2.28 14.72 -4.38
N ARG A 204 1.48 13.67 -4.24
CA ARG A 204 0.47 13.55 -3.18
C ARG A 204 1.05 13.14 -1.83
N ALA A 205 2.30 12.62 -1.81
CA ALA A 205 2.92 12.16 -0.58
C ALA A 205 3.19 13.33 0.38
N SER A 206 2.76 13.18 1.62
CA SER A 206 3.13 14.11 2.69
C SER A 206 4.54 13.84 3.21
N ILE A 207 4.94 12.56 3.20
CA ILE A 207 6.24 12.07 3.67
C ILE A 207 6.68 10.93 2.74
N ILE A 208 7.92 10.98 2.30
CA ILE A 208 8.57 9.88 1.59
C ILE A 208 9.59 9.24 2.52
N VAL A 209 9.56 7.93 2.67
CA VAL A 209 10.47 7.15 3.50
C VAL A 209 11.25 6.18 2.61
N LEU A 210 12.57 6.31 2.59
CA LEU A 210 13.43 5.33 1.94
C LEU A 210 13.62 4.12 2.85
N THR A 211 13.36 2.94 2.34
CA THR A 211 13.54 1.66 3.05
C THR A 211 14.68 0.86 2.42
N LYS A 212 15.20 -0.14 3.13
CA LYS A 212 16.31 -1.00 2.69
C LYS A 212 17.57 -0.22 2.28
N VAL A 213 17.80 0.92 2.90
CA VAL A 213 18.95 1.78 2.62
C VAL A 213 20.30 1.12 2.99
N ASP A 214 20.26 0.12 3.86
CA ASP A 214 21.37 -0.72 4.25
C ASP A 214 21.76 -1.77 3.19
N GLN A 215 20.93 -1.96 2.16
CA GLN A 215 21.13 -2.93 1.08
C GLN A 215 21.68 -2.30 -0.21
N VAL A 216 21.96 -1.01 -0.20
CA VAL A 216 22.41 -0.26 -1.38
C VAL A 216 23.60 0.63 -1.05
N ASP A 217 24.32 1.06 -2.09
CA ASP A 217 25.43 1.99 -1.95
C ASP A 217 24.98 3.35 -1.35
N PRO A 218 25.76 3.95 -0.41
CA PRO A 218 25.42 5.25 0.17
C PRO A 218 25.27 6.38 -0.85
N GLY A 219 25.96 6.33 -1.99
CA GLY A 219 25.82 7.27 -3.08
C GLY A 219 24.44 7.21 -3.71
N MET A 220 23.87 6.01 -3.86
CA MET A 220 22.49 5.84 -4.35
C MET A 220 21.48 6.45 -3.39
N VAL A 221 21.66 6.26 -2.08
CA VAL A 221 20.79 6.86 -1.07
C VAL A 221 20.86 8.39 -1.14
N SER A 222 22.04 8.94 -1.36
CA SER A 222 22.24 10.40 -1.49
C SER A 222 21.59 10.97 -2.76
N ALA A 223 21.56 10.19 -3.84
CA ALA A 223 20.92 10.59 -5.09
C ALA A 223 19.37 10.53 -5.03
N LEU A 224 18.82 9.76 -4.09
CA LEU A 224 17.36 9.64 -3.86
C LEU A 224 16.81 10.69 -2.89
N LYS A 225 17.65 11.44 -2.22
CA LYS A 225 17.29 12.52 -1.29
C LYS A 225 17.14 13.86 -2.01
#